data_622a0ca2bfe14a34c3d1719a866aecb5
#
_entry.id   622a0ca2bfe14a34c3d1719a866aecb5
#
_cell.length_a   1.000
_cell.length_b   1.000
_cell.length_c   1.000
_cell.angle_alpha   90.00
_cell.angle_beta   90.00
_cell.angle_gamma   90.00
#
_symmetry.space_group_name_H-M   'P 1'
#
loop_
_entity.id
_entity.type
_entity.pdbx_description
1 polymer ?
#
loop_
_entity_poly.entity_id
_entity_poly.type
_entity_poly.pdbx_seq_one_letter_code
_entity_poly.pdbx_strand_id
1 'polypeptide(L)'
;LTVDEKDGQLEATYVGDQAMKTDLKSLVAAKLSQVQQGINLARANLSKEQLTALSQQVSLKEKIDKKKEGLKMVQTMVAGGLGMLLYMILIFYSSITAQEVASEKGTKIMEVVFSSIKATDYFFARMLGLFGVIFTHIFVYVIGLVAVWIFRADIPVVKDILAPNSPITQHLAESISLNTVFFIILGIFMYVVLSAFLGSTVARPEDSGKAISPLMMLVIFSFLGVTTLGSAGDVFLLKIGSYIPFF
;
A
#
# COMPACT_ATOMS: atom_id res chain seq x y z
N LEU A 1 8.45 -25.72 -1.01
CA LEU A 1 9.82 -26.20 -1.12
C LEU A 1 9.80 -27.72 -1.17
N THR A 2 10.26 -28.31 -2.27
CA THR A 2 10.48 -29.77 -2.41
C THR A 2 11.98 -30.03 -2.34
N VAL A 3 12.34 -31.07 -1.61
CA VAL A 3 13.75 -31.49 -1.47
C VAL A 3 13.83 -32.92 -1.98
N ASP A 4 14.59 -33.11 -3.05
CA ASP A 4 14.81 -34.41 -3.66
C ASP A 4 16.29 -34.77 -3.55
N GLU A 5 16.59 -36.07 -3.50
CA GLU A 5 17.94 -36.56 -3.55
C GLU A 5 18.25 -37.09 -4.95
N LYS A 6 19.27 -36.56 -5.60
CA LYS A 6 19.73 -36.98 -6.91
C LYS A 6 21.25 -37.22 -6.87
N ASP A 7 21.66 -38.43 -7.23
CA ASP A 7 23.07 -38.81 -7.26
C ASP A 7 23.84 -38.57 -5.92
N GLY A 8 23.12 -38.68 -4.79
CA GLY A 8 23.70 -38.44 -3.46
C GLY A 8 23.74 -36.98 -3.03
N GLN A 9 23.24 -36.06 -3.86
CA GLN A 9 23.15 -34.63 -3.58
C GLN A 9 21.69 -34.24 -3.33
N LEU A 10 21.46 -33.44 -2.28
CA LEU A 10 20.16 -32.82 -2.05
C LEU A 10 19.93 -31.68 -3.05
N GLU A 11 18.87 -31.77 -3.80
CA GLU A 11 18.39 -30.71 -4.68
C GLU A 11 17.09 -30.16 -4.11
N ALA A 12 17.09 -28.88 -3.75
CA ALA A 12 15.89 -28.18 -3.26
C ALA A 12 15.29 -27.30 -4.34
N THR A 13 14.03 -27.53 -4.66
CA THR A 13 13.28 -26.73 -5.62
C THR A 13 12.20 -25.93 -4.90
N TYR A 14 12.29 -24.62 -4.98
CA TYR A 14 11.24 -23.73 -4.51
C TYR A 14 10.31 -23.37 -5.68
N VAL A 15 9.03 -23.65 -5.51
CA VAL A 15 7.96 -23.24 -6.43
C VAL A 15 7.06 -22.29 -5.67
N GLY A 16 7.01 -21.04 -6.10
CA GLY A 16 6.22 -20.00 -5.45
C GLY A 16 5.83 -18.91 -6.42
N ASP A 17 4.95 -18.05 -5.98
CA ASP A 17 4.43 -16.90 -6.74
C ASP A 17 5.33 -15.66 -6.64
N GLN A 18 6.32 -15.67 -5.77
CA GLN A 18 7.34 -14.63 -5.58
C GLN A 18 8.71 -15.26 -5.35
N ALA A 19 9.76 -14.51 -5.69
CA ALA A 19 11.12 -14.88 -5.34
C ALA A 19 11.28 -14.98 -3.82
N MET A 20 12.00 -16.00 -3.38
CA MET A 20 12.31 -16.18 -1.96
C MET A 20 13.17 -15.00 -1.47
N LYS A 21 12.83 -14.42 -0.31
CA LYS A 21 13.64 -13.34 0.31
C LYS A 21 15.08 -13.83 0.51
N THR A 22 16.04 -12.95 0.25
CA THR A 22 17.49 -13.27 0.29
C THR A 22 17.89 -13.92 1.62
N ASP A 23 17.39 -13.38 2.75
CA ASP A 23 17.69 -13.90 4.09
C ASP A 23 17.12 -15.31 4.30
N LEU A 24 15.90 -15.57 3.81
CA LEU A 24 15.28 -16.87 3.88
C LEU A 24 16.01 -17.88 2.98
N LYS A 25 16.42 -17.45 1.79
CA LYS A 25 17.18 -18.25 0.84
C LYS A 25 18.52 -18.70 1.42
N SER A 26 19.24 -17.78 2.05
CA SER A 26 20.53 -18.07 2.71
C SER A 26 20.37 -19.03 3.88
N LEU A 27 19.32 -18.85 4.69
CA LEU A 27 19.02 -19.71 5.84
C LEU A 27 18.64 -21.12 5.42
N VAL A 28 17.80 -21.26 4.39
CA VAL A 28 17.40 -22.56 3.83
C VAL A 28 18.62 -23.26 3.22
N ALA A 29 19.44 -22.54 2.45
CA ALA A 29 20.67 -23.11 1.86
C ALA A 29 21.65 -23.58 2.94
N ALA A 30 21.86 -22.80 4.01
CA ALA A 30 22.72 -23.17 5.12
C ALA A 30 22.21 -24.43 5.84
N LYS A 31 20.91 -24.52 6.11
CA LYS A 31 20.29 -25.71 6.74
C LYS A 31 20.37 -26.95 5.88
N LEU A 32 20.10 -26.84 4.59
CA LEU A 32 20.21 -27.96 3.66
C LEU A 32 21.67 -28.40 3.48
N SER A 33 22.62 -27.48 3.46
CA SER A 33 24.05 -27.79 3.44
C SER A 33 24.49 -28.56 4.69
N GLN A 34 23.96 -28.22 5.86
CA GLN A 34 24.23 -28.93 7.10
C GLN A 34 23.68 -30.37 7.06
N VAL A 35 22.47 -30.56 6.50
CA VAL A 35 21.88 -31.88 6.32
C VAL A 35 22.68 -32.70 5.31
N GLN A 36 23.07 -32.10 4.19
CA GLN A 36 23.91 -32.76 3.17
C GLN A 36 25.26 -33.24 3.76
N GLN A 37 25.90 -32.39 4.56
CA GLN A 37 27.14 -32.80 5.26
C GLN A 37 26.91 -33.99 6.18
N GLY A 38 25.80 -34.00 6.92
CA GLY A 38 25.42 -35.15 7.77
C GLY A 38 25.25 -36.45 6.97
N ILE A 39 24.55 -36.36 5.83
CA ILE A 39 24.35 -37.51 4.92
C ILE A 39 25.70 -37.97 4.35
N ASN A 40 26.54 -37.03 3.90
CA ASN A 40 27.86 -37.35 3.35
C ASN A 40 28.77 -38.01 4.39
N LEU A 41 28.76 -37.54 5.64
CA LEU A 41 29.50 -38.13 6.74
C LEU A 41 28.99 -39.54 7.09
N ALA A 42 27.67 -39.74 7.12
CA ALA A 42 27.08 -41.08 7.39
C ALA A 42 27.40 -42.12 6.32
N ARG A 43 27.62 -41.69 5.08
CA ARG A 43 28.03 -42.52 3.94
C ARG A 43 29.52 -42.75 3.84
N ALA A 44 30.30 -41.97 4.56
CA ALA A 44 31.77 -41.93 4.43
C ALA A 44 32.50 -43.13 5.10
N ASN A 45 32.56 -44.24 4.39
CA ASN A 45 33.69 -45.15 4.54
C ASN A 45 34.82 -44.65 3.64
N LEU A 46 35.68 -43.77 4.15
CA LEU A 46 36.53 -42.78 3.51
C LEU A 46 37.42 -43.30 2.37
N SER A 47 36.96 -43.18 1.13
CA SER A 47 37.82 -43.21 -0.07
C SER A 47 37.93 -41.80 -0.65
N LYS A 48 38.93 -41.57 -1.56
CA LYS A 48 39.14 -40.24 -2.21
C LYS A 48 37.92 -39.68 -2.93
N GLU A 49 37.06 -40.56 -3.46
CA GLU A 49 35.79 -40.19 -4.12
C GLU A 49 34.79 -39.55 -3.16
N GLN A 50 34.86 -39.93 -1.90
CA GLN A 50 33.98 -39.47 -0.83
C GLN A 50 34.37 -38.08 -0.29
N LEU A 51 35.60 -37.66 -0.42
CA LEU A 51 36.02 -36.29 -0.17
C LEU A 51 35.38 -35.33 -1.16
N THR A 52 35.15 -35.74 -2.39
CA THR A 52 34.42 -34.97 -3.40
C THR A 52 32.93 -34.89 -3.03
N ALA A 53 32.32 -35.95 -2.51
CA ALA A 53 30.94 -35.93 -2.04
C ALA A 53 30.76 -35.01 -0.82
N LEU A 54 31.74 -34.98 0.10
CA LEU A 54 31.74 -34.05 1.24
C LEU A 54 31.81 -32.56 0.83
N SER A 55 32.37 -32.24 -0.34
CA SER A 55 32.46 -30.91 -0.87
C SER A 55 31.25 -30.50 -1.75
N GLN A 56 30.32 -31.41 -1.99
CA GLN A 56 29.11 -31.09 -2.76
C GLN A 56 28.26 -30.06 -2.02
N GLN A 57 27.98 -28.95 -2.68
CA GLN A 57 27.09 -27.91 -2.17
C GLN A 57 25.66 -28.14 -2.62
N VAL A 58 24.72 -27.75 -1.77
CA VAL A 58 23.30 -27.77 -2.11
C VAL A 58 23.04 -26.85 -3.28
N SER A 59 22.40 -27.37 -4.32
CA SER A 59 21.88 -26.56 -5.42
C SER A 59 20.44 -26.16 -5.13
N LEU A 60 20.20 -24.88 -4.82
CA LEU A 60 18.86 -24.35 -4.67
C LEU A 60 18.39 -23.83 -6.04
N LYS A 61 17.47 -24.56 -6.68
CA LYS A 61 16.81 -24.11 -7.90
C LYS A 61 15.52 -23.39 -7.54
N GLU A 62 15.46 -22.12 -7.85
CA GLU A 62 14.27 -21.31 -7.69
C GLU A 62 13.47 -21.32 -9.01
N LYS A 63 12.29 -21.92 -9.00
CA LYS A 63 11.38 -21.92 -10.15
C LYS A 63 10.28 -20.90 -9.88
N ILE A 64 10.53 -19.68 -10.35
CA ILE A 64 9.57 -18.57 -10.23
C ILE A 64 8.67 -18.59 -11.46
N ASP A 65 7.38 -18.48 -11.25
CA ASP A 65 6.46 -18.15 -12.32
C ASP A 65 6.58 -16.64 -12.61
N LYS A 66 7.43 -16.32 -13.61
CA LYS A 66 7.72 -14.92 -14.00
C LYS A 66 6.44 -14.14 -14.31
N LYS A 67 5.38 -14.81 -14.78
CA LYS A 67 4.11 -14.16 -15.06
C LYS A 67 3.42 -13.74 -13.77
N LYS A 68 3.38 -14.61 -12.78
CA LYS A 68 2.78 -14.31 -11.46
C LYS A 68 3.60 -13.27 -10.68
N GLU A 69 4.93 -13.33 -10.77
CA GLU A 69 5.80 -12.34 -10.15
C GLU A 69 5.60 -10.95 -10.78
N GLY A 70 5.55 -10.89 -12.11
CA GLY A 70 5.24 -9.65 -12.84
C GLY A 70 3.86 -9.08 -12.45
N LEU A 71 2.84 -9.93 -12.33
CA LEU A 71 1.51 -9.54 -11.90
C LEU A 71 1.51 -8.96 -10.48
N LYS A 72 2.19 -9.61 -9.53
CA LYS A 72 2.29 -9.09 -8.14
C LYS A 72 3.04 -7.77 -8.09
N MET A 73 4.10 -7.61 -8.86
CA MET A 73 4.82 -6.34 -8.94
C MET A 73 3.91 -5.22 -9.44
N VAL A 74 3.12 -5.47 -10.47
CA VAL A 74 2.13 -4.52 -10.99
C VAL A 74 1.05 -4.21 -9.96
N GLN A 75 0.49 -5.22 -9.28
CA GLN A 75 -0.48 -5.02 -8.21
C GLN A 75 0.07 -4.12 -7.10
N THR A 76 1.30 -4.35 -6.69
CA THR A 76 1.97 -3.54 -5.66
C THR A 76 2.18 -2.10 -6.12
N MET A 77 2.57 -1.89 -7.38
CA MET A 77 2.73 -0.54 -7.95
C MET A 77 1.40 0.20 -8.04
N VAL A 78 0.34 -0.47 -8.50
CA VAL A 78 -1.01 0.11 -8.60
C VAL A 78 -1.55 0.45 -7.22
N ALA A 79 -1.47 -0.49 -6.27
CA ALA A 79 -1.92 -0.26 -4.90
C ALA A 79 -1.12 0.87 -4.22
N GLY A 80 0.21 0.91 -4.41
CA GLY A 80 1.07 1.98 -3.90
C GLY A 80 0.75 3.34 -4.51
N GLY A 81 0.51 3.40 -5.82
CA GLY A 81 0.10 4.63 -6.52
C GLY A 81 -1.26 5.16 -6.06
N LEU A 82 -2.26 4.29 -5.95
CA LEU A 82 -3.57 4.66 -5.42
C LEU A 82 -3.48 5.08 -3.94
N GLY A 83 -2.70 4.35 -3.14
CA GLY A 83 -2.45 4.70 -1.74
C GLY A 83 -1.78 6.07 -1.60
N MET A 84 -0.81 6.40 -2.45
CA MET A 84 -0.15 7.69 -2.46
C MET A 84 -1.11 8.83 -2.83
N LEU A 85 -1.99 8.63 -3.82
CA LEU A 85 -3.01 9.62 -4.17
C LEU A 85 -3.99 9.86 -3.02
N LEU A 86 -4.48 8.79 -2.39
CA LEU A 86 -5.34 8.89 -1.21
C LEU A 86 -4.64 9.61 -0.05
N TYR A 87 -3.39 9.27 0.22
CA TYR A 87 -2.57 9.92 1.24
C TYR A 87 -2.46 11.43 0.99
N MET A 88 -2.20 11.85 -0.26
CA MET A 88 -2.16 13.27 -0.63
C MET A 88 -3.51 13.94 -0.42
N ILE A 89 -4.61 13.33 -0.85
CA ILE A 89 -5.97 13.84 -0.65
C ILE A 89 -6.24 14.03 0.85
N LEU A 90 -5.97 13.01 1.68
CA LEU A 90 -6.20 13.09 3.12
C LEU A 90 -5.41 14.23 3.77
N ILE A 91 -4.12 14.37 3.45
CA ILE A 91 -3.29 15.44 4.02
C ILE A 91 -3.80 16.82 3.61
N PHE A 92 -4.00 17.05 2.31
CA PHE A 92 -4.38 18.37 1.81
C PHE A 92 -5.76 18.78 2.34
N TYR A 93 -6.77 17.93 2.22
CA TYR A 93 -8.11 18.29 2.65
C TYR A 93 -8.26 18.36 4.16
N SER A 94 -7.55 17.52 4.92
CA SER A 94 -7.51 17.65 6.37
C SER A 94 -6.88 18.98 6.81
N SER A 95 -5.77 19.37 6.19
CA SER A 95 -5.10 20.64 6.50
C SER A 95 -5.97 21.84 6.14
N ILE A 96 -6.54 21.87 4.95
CA ILE A 96 -7.43 22.96 4.50
C ILE A 96 -8.63 23.07 5.43
N THR A 97 -9.30 21.94 5.72
CA THR A 97 -10.49 21.93 6.60
C THR A 97 -10.19 22.49 7.98
N ALA A 98 -9.09 22.04 8.58
CA ALA A 98 -8.71 22.52 9.92
C ALA A 98 -8.36 24.02 9.92
N GLN A 99 -7.63 24.51 8.90
CA GLN A 99 -7.30 25.93 8.76
C GLN A 99 -8.54 26.80 8.58
N GLU A 100 -9.47 26.37 7.74
CA GLU A 100 -10.70 27.11 7.50
C GLU A 100 -11.56 27.19 8.77
N VAL A 101 -11.74 26.06 9.49
CA VAL A 101 -12.51 26.06 10.75
C VAL A 101 -11.84 26.93 11.81
N ALA A 102 -10.51 26.89 11.94
CA ALA A 102 -9.77 27.75 12.87
C ALA A 102 -9.90 29.23 12.48
N SER A 103 -9.84 29.55 11.19
CA SER A 103 -10.01 30.93 10.67
C SER A 103 -11.39 31.49 10.96
N GLU A 104 -12.44 30.73 10.69
CA GLU A 104 -13.82 31.13 10.94
C GLU A 104 -14.09 31.37 12.43
N LYS A 105 -13.52 30.52 13.30
CA LYS A 105 -13.59 30.71 14.73
C LYS A 105 -12.83 31.97 15.17
N GLY A 106 -11.62 32.16 14.65
CA GLY A 106 -10.77 33.30 15.01
C GLY A 106 -11.33 34.65 14.56
N THR A 107 -12.00 34.69 13.41
CA THR A 107 -12.63 35.92 12.86
C THR A 107 -14.04 36.14 13.40
N LYS A 108 -14.54 35.31 14.31
CA LYS A 108 -15.90 35.35 14.86
C LYS A 108 -17.03 35.22 13.83
N ILE A 109 -16.73 34.81 12.62
CA ILE A 109 -17.72 34.56 11.56
C ILE A 109 -18.74 33.53 12.05
N MET A 110 -18.30 32.51 12.79
CA MET A 110 -19.19 31.50 13.37
C MET A 110 -20.25 32.12 14.30
N GLU A 111 -19.92 33.14 15.10
CA GLU A 111 -20.87 33.80 16.00
C GLU A 111 -21.98 34.48 15.19
N VAL A 112 -21.62 35.17 14.08
CA VAL A 112 -22.57 35.81 13.19
C VAL A 112 -23.43 34.81 12.46
N VAL A 113 -22.84 33.74 11.95
CA VAL A 113 -23.55 32.72 11.20
C VAL A 113 -24.55 31.97 12.13
N PHE A 114 -24.11 31.59 13.34
CA PHE A 114 -24.98 30.87 14.30
C PHE A 114 -26.08 31.72 14.91
N SER A 115 -26.00 33.05 14.77
CA SER A 115 -27.14 33.92 15.08
C SER A 115 -28.30 33.77 14.09
N SER A 116 -28.04 33.30 12.89
CA SER A 116 -29.01 33.21 11.78
C SER A 116 -29.38 31.78 11.40
N ILE A 117 -28.48 30.81 11.57
CA ILE A 117 -28.71 29.39 11.22
C ILE A 117 -28.25 28.45 12.34
N LYS A 118 -28.81 27.23 12.34
CA LYS A 118 -28.41 26.21 13.32
C LYS A 118 -27.00 25.68 13.02
N ALA A 119 -26.23 25.40 14.05
CA ALA A 119 -24.87 24.85 13.94
C ALA A 119 -24.85 23.53 13.13
N THR A 120 -25.89 22.71 13.20
CA THR A 120 -26.05 21.47 12.42
C THR A 120 -26.14 21.77 10.93
N ASP A 121 -26.97 22.75 10.54
CA ASP A 121 -27.17 23.09 9.12
C ASP A 121 -25.89 23.66 8.52
N TYR A 122 -25.19 24.51 9.28
CA TYR A 122 -23.86 25.01 8.91
C TYR A 122 -22.86 23.87 8.71
N PHE A 123 -22.77 22.92 9.66
CA PHE A 123 -21.87 21.78 9.57
C PHE A 123 -22.15 20.93 8.32
N PHE A 124 -23.40 20.57 8.06
CA PHE A 124 -23.76 19.80 6.88
C PHE A 124 -23.50 20.55 5.58
N ALA A 125 -23.84 21.83 5.51
CA ALA A 125 -23.56 22.65 4.34
C ALA A 125 -22.05 22.72 4.05
N ARG A 126 -21.23 22.87 5.10
CA ARG A 126 -19.78 22.86 4.99
C ARG A 126 -19.22 21.52 4.50
N MET A 127 -19.70 20.42 5.08
CA MET A 127 -19.30 19.08 4.65
C MET A 127 -19.67 18.84 3.18
N LEU A 128 -20.86 19.21 2.76
CA LEU A 128 -21.28 19.12 1.36
C LEU A 128 -20.41 19.96 0.44
N GLY A 129 -20.05 21.17 0.84
CA GLY A 129 -19.12 22.02 0.09
C GLY A 129 -17.73 21.39 -0.08
N LEU A 130 -17.14 20.88 1.00
CA LEU A 130 -15.86 20.18 0.96
C LEU A 130 -15.91 18.93 0.07
N PHE A 131 -16.94 18.12 0.22
CA PHE A 131 -17.15 16.96 -0.67
C PHE A 131 -17.32 17.39 -2.12
N GLY A 132 -18.03 18.48 -2.39
CA GLY A 132 -18.15 19.04 -3.72
C GLY A 132 -16.79 19.36 -4.35
N VAL A 133 -15.90 19.98 -3.58
CA VAL A 133 -14.52 20.28 -4.02
C VAL A 133 -13.72 19.00 -4.24
N ILE A 134 -13.79 18.04 -3.32
CA ILE A 134 -13.10 16.74 -3.45
C ILE A 134 -13.59 16.01 -4.71
N PHE A 135 -14.89 15.91 -4.92
CA PHE A 135 -15.47 15.28 -6.11
C PHE A 135 -15.06 15.99 -7.39
N THR A 136 -15.00 17.33 -7.39
CA THR A 136 -14.53 18.10 -8.54
C THR A 136 -13.08 17.73 -8.88
N HIS A 137 -12.19 17.64 -7.89
CA HIS A 137 -10.81 17.22 -8.12
C HIS A 137 -10.70 15.79 -8.65
N ILE A 138 -11.44 14.84 -8.03
CA ILE A 138 -11.48 13.45 -8.51
C ILE A 138 -11.97 13.42 -9.97
N PHE A 139 -13.00 14.19 -10.29
CA PHE A 139 -13.55 14.27 -11.65
C PHE A 139 -12.51 14.81 -12.66
N VAL A 140 -11.77 15.86 -12.30
CA VAL A 140 -10.67 16.36 -13.13
C VAL A 140 -9.58 15.32 -13.34
N TYR A 141 -9.21 14.56 -12.30
CA TYR A 141 -8.23 13.47 -12.44
C TYR A 141 -8.75 12.34 -13.32
N VAL A 142 -10.04 11.97 -13.20
CA VAL A 142 -10.67 10.97 -14.07
C VAL A 142 -10.67 11.43 -15.53
N ILE A 143 -11.01 12.69 -15.79
CA ILE A 143 -10.93 13.26 -17.15
C ILE A 143 -9.49 13.21 -17.68
N GLY A 144 -8.51 13.57 -16.87
CA GLY A 144 -7.09 13.46 -17.22
C GLY A 144 -6.68 12.03 -17.58
N LEU A 145 -7.08 11.07 -16.75
CA LEU A 145 -6.81 9.64 -17.02
C LEU A 145 -7.50 9.14 -18.31
N VAL A 146 -8.75 9.54 -18.53
CA VAL A 146 -9.50 9.21 -19.76
C VAL A 146 -8.81 9.83 -20.98
N ALA A 147 -8.36 11.08 -20.89
CA ALA A 147 -7.61 11.71 -21.96
C ALA A 147 -6.30 10.97 -22.25
N VAL A 148 -5.51 10.64 -21.22
CA VAL A 148 -4.29 9.82 -21.37
C VAL A 148 -4.62 8.47 -21.99
N TRP A 149 -5.72 7.83 -21.61
CA TRP A 149 -6.14 6.55 -22.18
C TRP A 149 -6.55 6.67 -23.66
N ILE A 150 -7.23 7.75 -24.06
CA ILE A 150 -7.62 8.02 -25.45
C ILE A 150 -6.36 8.26 -26.32
N PHE A 151 -5.44 9.11 -25.84
CA PHE A 151 -4.23 9.49 -26.57
C PHE A 151 -3.04 8.56 -26.31
N ARG A 152 -3.23 7.40 -25.65
CA ARG A 152 -2.14 6.48 -25.29
C ARG A 152 -1.31 5.99 -26.47
N ALA A 153 -1.91 5.92 -27.69
CA ALA A 153 -1.23 5.48 -28.89
C ALA A 153 -0.14 6.46 -29.34
N ASP A 154 -0.31 7.76 -29.02
CA ASP A 154 0.58 8.84 -29.41
C ASP A 154 1.70 9.07 -28.37
N ILE A 155 1.58 8.46 -27.17
CA ILE A 155 2.55 8.58 -26.10
C ILE A 155 3.33 7.26 -25.95
N PRO A 156 4.60 7.18 -26.45
CA PRO A 156 5.33 5.92 -26.51
C PRO A 156 5.46 5.19 -25.17
N VAL A 157 5.72 5.93 -24.09
CA VAL A 157 5.86 5.37 -22.71
C VAL A 157 4.54 4.80 -22.19
N VAL A 158 3.41 5.38 -22.58
CA VAL A 158 2.08 5.02 -22.07
C VAL A 158 1.46 3.88 -22.88
N LYS A 159 1.82 3.77 -24.16
CA LYS A 159 1.26 2.79 -25.11
C LYS A 159 1.34 1.36 -24.60
N ASP A 160 2.51 0.97 -24.09
CA ASP A 160 2.75 -0.40 -23.62
C ASP A 160 2.17 -0.63 -22.22
N ILE A 161 2.22 0.39 -21.37
CA ILE A 161 1.73 0.35 -20.00
C ILE A 161 0.20 0.25 -19.95
N LEU A 162 -0.49 1.06 -20.76
CA LEU A 162 -1.95 1.14 -20.81
C LEU A 162 -2.55 0.37 -22.00
N ALA A 163 -1.85 -0.62 -22.54
CA ALA A 163 -2.45 -1.53 -23.51
C ALA A 163 -3.70 -2.21 -22.91
N PRO A 164 -4.79 -2.43 -23.69
CA PRO A 164 -6.04 -3.01 -23.16
C PRO A 164 -5.87 -4.35 -22.44
N ASN A 165 -4.86 -5.12 -22.83
CA ASN A 165 -4.53 -6.43 -22.25
C ASN A 165 -3.29 -6.38 -21.34
N SER A 166 -2.84 -5.18 -20.94
CA SER A 166 -1.72 -5.10 -20.03
C SER A 166 -2.14 -5.56 -18.62
N PRO A 167 -1.22 -6.16 -17.85
CA PRO A 167 -1.50 -6.53 -16.47
C PRO A 167 -1.99 -5.36 -15.61
N ILE A 168 -1.54 -4.13 -15.92
CA ILE A 168 -1.91 -2.92 -15.19
C ILE A 168 -3.39 -2.58 -15.42
N THR A 169 -3.86 -2.58 -16.68
CA THR A 169 -5.26 -2.24 -16.98
C THR A 169 -6.24 -3.26 -16.42
N GLN A 170 -5.88 -4.55 -16.48
CA GLN A 170 -6.70 -5.62 -15.91
C GLN A 170 -6.81 -5.48 -14.38
N HIS A 171 -5.71 -5.23 -13.68
CA HIS A 171 -5.72 -5.08 -12.22
C HIS A 171 -6.35 -3.78 -11.74
N LEU A 172 -6.22 -2.68 -12.47
CA LEU A 172 -6.94 -1.45 -12.15
C LEU A 172 -8.44 -1.69 -12.17
N ALA A 173 -8.96 -2.39 -13.19
CA ALA A 173 -10.38 -2.71 -13.29
C ALA A 173 -10.86 -3.62 -12.15
N GLU A 174 -10.06 -4.62 -11.76
CA GLU A 174 -10.38 -5.54 -10.67
C GLU A 174 -10.27 -4.89 -9.28
N SER A 175 -9.34 -3.93 -9.10
CA SER A 175 -9.10 -3.27 -7.82
C SER A 175 -10.16 -2.23 -7.47
N ILE A 176 -10.83 -1.65 -8.48
CA ILE A 176 -11.88 -0.65 -8.27
C ILE A 176 -13.24 -1.36 -8.10
N SER A 177 -13.42 -1.99 -6.95
CA SER A 177 -14.72 -2.54 -6.58
C SER A 177 -15.62 -1.48 -5.93
N LEU A 178 -16.93 -1.69 -5.94
CA LEU A 178 -17.89 -0.80 -5.27
C LEU A 178 -17.56 -0.66 -3.77
N ASN A 179 -17.14 -1.76 -3.14
CA ASN A 179 -16.71 -1.75 -1.75
C ASN A 179 -15.48 -0.86 -1.53
N THR A 180 -14.48 -0.95 -2.41
CA THR A 180 -13.27 -0.11 -2.34
C THR A 180 -13.64 1.37 -2.40
N VAL A 181 -14.50 1.76 -3.36
CA VAL A 181 -14.97 3.14 -3.49
C VAL A 181 -15.73 3.59 -2.25
N PHE A 182 -16.59 2.74 -1.71
CA PHE A 182 -17.34 3.05 -0.49
C PHE A 182 -16.42 3.31 0.71
N PHE A 183 -15.42 2.44 0.94
CA PHE A 183 -14.46 2.62 2.04
C PHE A 183 -13.57 3.84 1.84
N ILE A 184 -13.17 4.17 0.60
CA ILE A 184 -12.43 5.40 0.31
C ILE A 184 -13.25 6.63 0.69
N ILE A 185 -14.50 6.71 0.26
CA ILE A 185 -15.39 7.84 0.57
C ILE A 185 -15.61 7.96 2.08
N LEU A 186 -15.86 6.83 2.75
CA LEU A 186 -16.05 6.80 4.21
C LEU A 186 -14.78 7.24 4.94
N GLY A 187 -13.61 6.79 4.52
CA GLY A 187 -12.33 7.19 5.09
C GLY A 187 -12.10 8.69 4.95
N ILE A 188 -12.25 9.25 3.73
CA ILE A 188 -12.12 10.69 3.50
C ILE A 188 -13.10 11.47 4.40
N PHE A 189 -14.36 11.01 4.49
CA PHE A 189 -15.36 11.63 5.35
C PHE A 189 -14.91 11.68 6.81
N MET A 190 -14.48 10.57 7.36
CA MET A 190 -14.03 10.49 8.76
C MET A 190 -12.84 11.40 9.04
N TYR A 191 -11.84 11.42 8.14
CA TYR A 191 -10.67 12.29 8.30
C TYR A 191 -11.02 13.78 8.21
N VAL A 192 -11.89 14.16 7.29
CA VAL A 192 -12.36 15.55 7.14
C VAL A 192 -13.16 16.00 8.37
N VAL A 193 -14.06 15.17 8.88
CA VAL A 193 -14.83 15.47 10.10
C VAL A 193 -13.91 15.62 11.31
N LEU A 194 -12.94 14.71 11.46
CA LEU A 194 -12.00 14.77 12.56
C LEU A 194 -11.06 15.98 12.46
N SER A 195 -10.67 16.36 11.24
CA SER A 195 -9.89 17.57 10.99
C SER A 195 -10.67 18.85 11.33
N ALA A 196 -11.96 18.89 10.97
CA ALA A 196 -12.84 19.99 11.35
C ALA A 196 -12.98 20.11 12.88
N PHE A 197 -13.13 18.98 13.58
CA PHE A 197 -13.16 18.93 15.05
C PHE A 197 -11.85 19.45 15.63
N LEU A 198 -10.69 18.94 15.19
CA LEU A 198 -9.39 19.37 15.68
C LEU A 198 -9.12 20.86 15.36
N GLY A 199 -9.48 21.32 14.16
CA GLY A 199 -9.40 22.73 13.78
C GLY A 199 -10.24 23.64 14.66
N SER A 200 -11.40 23.17 15.12
CA SER A 200 -12.25 23.92 16.06
C SER A 200 -11.64 24.11 17.44
N THR A 201 -10.62 23.35 17.83
CA THR A 201 -9.94 23.50 19.14
C THR A 201 -9.05 24.71 19.22
N VAL A 202 -8.62 25.26 18.07
CA VAL A 202 -7.76 26.44 17.97
C VAL A 202 -8.52 27.63 17.35
N ALA A 203 -8.03 28.82 17.60
CA ALA A 203 -8.65 30.07 17.11
C ALA A 203 -7.79 30.80 16.05
N ARG A 204 -6.59 30.28 15.77
CA ARG A 204 -5.67 30.87 14.80
C ARG A 204 -5.35 29.87 13.70
N PRO A 205 -5.45 30.25 12.43
CA PRO A 205 -5.10 29.37 11.31
C PRO A 205 -3.67 28.82 11.40
N GLU A 206 -2.72 29.59 11.96
CA GLU A 206 -1.32 29.20 12.10
C GLU A 206 -1.14 28.02 13.11
N ASP A 207 -2.04 27.90 14.06
CA ASP A 207 -2.00 26.81 15.05
C ASP A 207 -2.74 25.56 14.60
N SER A 208 -3.48 25.63 13.49
CA SER A 208 -4.24 24.48 12.97
C SER A 208 -3.34 23.29 12.65
N GLY A 209 -2.12 23.51 12.13
CA GLY A 209 -1.14 22.47 11.85
C GLY A 209 -0.74 21.69 13.11
N LYS A 210 -0.62 22.36 14.26
CA LYS A 210 -0.34 21.70 15.53
C LYS A 210 -1.53 20.88 16.01
N ALA A 211 -2.74 21.44 15.87
CA ALA A 211 -3.96 20.76 16.28
C ALA A 211 -4.20 19.47 15.50
N ILE A 212 -3.92 19.42 14.20
CA ILE A 212 -4.09 18.22 13.37
C ILE A 212 -2.87 17.31 13.35
N SER A 213 -1.77 17.67 13.99
CA SER A 213 -0.53 16.86 14.00
C SER A 213 -0.75 15.40 14.41
N PRO A 214 -1.56 15.07 15.45
CA PRO A 214 -1.84 13.68 15.80
C PRO A 214 -2.53 12.91 14.67
N LEU A 215 -3.46 13.57 13.97
CA LEU A 215 -4.17 12.99 12.83
C LEU A 215 -3.20 12.76 11.66
N MET A 216 -2.32 13.72 11.38
CA MET A 216 -1.30 13.59 10.33
C MET A 216 -0.32 12.44 10.63
N MET A 217 0.11 12.29 11.89
CA MET A 217 0.94 11.15 12.28
C MET A 217 0.23 9.82 12.02
N LEU A 218 -1.06 9.73 12.32
CA LEU A 218 -1.85 8.54 12.08
C LEU A 218 -1.90 8.20 10.58
N VAL A 219 -2.15 9.20 9.71
CA VAL A 219 -2.13 9.02 8.24
C VAL A 219 -0.76 8.52 7.78
N ILE A 220 0.33 9.14 8.27
CA ILE A 220 1.71 8.76 7.90
C ILE A 220 2.01 7.32 8.34
N PHE A 221 1.72 6.98 9.59
CA PHE A 221 1.98 5.63 10.11
C PHE A 221 1.13 4.57 9.40
N SER A 222 -0.12 4.86 9.07
CA SER A 222 -0.97 3.96 8.29
C SER A 222 -0.39 3.73 6.90
N PHE A 223 0.01 4.80 6.20
CA PHE A 223 0.62 4.70 4.87
C PHE A 223 1.93 3.92 4.90
N LEU A 224 2.84 4.24 5.83
CA LEU A 224 4.09 3.51 6.00
C LEU A 224 3.86 2.05 6.41
N GLY A 225 2.90 1.80 7.29
CA GLY A 225 2.53 0.45 7.71
C GLY A 225 2.07 -0.40 6.53
N VAL A 226 1.13 0.11 5.72
CA VAL A 226 0.63 -0.59 4.54
C VAL A 226 1.72 -0.80 3.50
N THR A 227 2.55 0.21 3.21
CA THR A 227 3.59 0.11 2.16
C THR A 227 4.75 -0.80 2.57
N THR A 228 5.17 -0.79 3.84
CA THR A 228 6.30 -1.61 4.30
C THR A 228 5.88 -3.04 4.67
N LEU A 229 4.76 -3.20 5.37
CA LEU A 229 4.29 -4.49 5.85
C LEU A 229 3.41 -5.22 4.83
N GLY A 230 2.74 -4.49 3.94
CA GLY A 230 1.86 -5.07 2.90
C GLY A 230 2.59 -6.01 1.95
N SER A 231 3.88 -5.78 1.70
CA SER A 231 4.75 -6.67 0.92
C SER A 231 5.20 -7.93 1.68
N ALA A 232 5.05 -7.95 3.00
CA ALA A 232 5.53 -9.04 3.87
C ALA A 232 4.55 -10.22 3.98
N GLY A 233 3.38 -10.16 3.32
CA GLY A 233 2.34 -11.20 3.39
C GLY A 233 1.38 -11.02 4.57
N ASP A 234 0.80 -12.11 5.08
CA ASP A 234 -0.15 -12.09 6.21
C ASP A 234 0.53 -11.61 7.50
N VAL A 235 0.60 -10.30 7.68
CA VAL A 235 1.11 -9.69 8.90
C VAL A 235 -0.05 -9.44 9.85
N PHE A 236 0.01 -10.03 11.04
CA PHE A 236 -0.99 -9.88 12.09
C PHE A 236 -1.32 -8.41 12.42
N LEU A 237 -0.30 -7.54 12.39
CA LEU A 237 -0.46 -6.10 12.61
C LEU A 237 -1.33 -5.42 11.56
N LEU A 238 -1.19 -5.78 10.27
CA LEU A 238 -2.04 -5.25 9.21
C LEU A 238 -3.49 -5.72 9.36
N LYS A 239 -3.68 -6.97 9.80
CA LYS A 239 -5.01 -7.52 10.05
C LYS A 239 -5.72 -6.81 11.21
N ILE A 240 -5.00 -6.48 12.29
CA ILE A 240 -5.55 -5.64 13.36
C ILE A 240 -5.79 -4.22 12.87
N GLY A 241 -4.83 -3.64 12.13
CA GLY A 241 -4.95 -2.30 11.58
C GLY A 241 -6.19 -2.13 10.70
N SER A 242 -6.54 -3.15 9.88
CA SER A 242 -7.72 -3.10 9.01
C SER A 242 -9.07 -3.00 9.74
N TYR A 243 -9.12 -3.28 11.04
CA TYR A 243 -10.31 -3.06 11.88
C TYR A 243 -10.36 -1.65 12.47
N ILE A 244 -9.26 -0.90 12.38
CA ILE A 244 -9.20 0.48 12.87
C ILE A 244 -9.61 1.40 11.71
N PRO A 245 -10.69 2.18 11.83
CA PRO A 245 -11.23 2.96 10.71
C PRO A 245 -10.31 4.07 10.21
N PHE A 246 -9.16 4.26 10.85
CA PHE A 246 -8.14 5.24 10.50
C PHE A 246 -6.87 4.63 9.89
N PHE A 247 -6.85 3.30 9.69
CA PHE A 247 -5.66 2.58 9.23
C PHE A 247 -5.81 2.12 7.77
#